data_84f6c352a5808d238c56d72a5a91f2ff
#
_entry.id   84f6c352a5808d238c56d72a5a91f2ff
#
_cell.length_a   1.000
_cell.length_b   1.000
_cell.length_c   1.000
_cell.angle_alpha   90.00
_cell.angle_beta   90.00
_cell.angle_gamma   90.00
#
_symmetry.space_group_name_H-M   'P 1'
#
loop_
_entity.id
_entity.type
_entity.pdbx_description
1 polymer ?
#
loop_
_entity_poly.entity_id
_entity_poly.type
_entity_poly.pdbx_seq_one_letter_code
_entity_poly.pdbx_strand_id
1 'polypeptide(L)'
;DARHMGVEMNFTYRPVKWFELEGMLSVGDWVWDSNAKGYFYNQNGEPLKDLRGTVASGILADDHAWAVLNQKGVKVGGSAQTTGSIGINIRPLDGFRFGLDWVASGRNYSDYQVSSSNYSANSTINVADPWRIPWGNQFDFSASYSFKIAGVRATLNGNINNLFNHYYVMDAYNNITTAGEWDNVYRVFYSFGRTYSVRLKVNF
;
A
#
# COMPACT_ATOMS: atom_id res chain seq x y z
N ASP A 1 -0.90 -7.27 18.66
CA ASP A 1 -1.94 -7.70 17.71
C ASP A 1 -2.51 -6.49 16.97
N ALA A 2 -2.97 -6.69 15.73
CA ALA A 2 -3.73 -5.71 14.97
C ALA A 2 -5.13 -6.28 14.69
N ARG A 3 -6.13 -5.40 14.69
CA ARG A 3 -7.50 -5.72 14.31
C ARG A 3 -7.78 -5.14 12.93
N HIS A 4 -8.21 -6.00 12.02
CA HIS A 4 -8.61 -5.64 10.67
C HIS A 4 -10.07 -6.04 10.47
N MET A 5 -10.91 -5.06 10.18
CA MET A 5 -12.33 -5.27 9.87
C MET A 5 -12.70 -4.48 8.63
N GLY A 6 -13.61 -5.01 7.83
CA GLY A 6 -14.02 -4.29 6.62
C GLY A 6 -15.13 -4.96 5.86
N VAL A 7 -15.57 -4.28 4.81
CA VAL A 7 -16.55 -4.77 3.84
C VAL A 7 -15.96 -4.59 2.45
N GLU A 8 -16.12 -5.62 1.63
CA GLU A 8 -15.72 -5.61 0.23
C GLU A 8 -16.94 -5.89 -0.65
N MET A 9 -17.03 -5.17 -1.75
CA MET A 9 -18.09 -5.35 -2.75
C MET A 9 -17.46 -5.31 -4.13
N ASN A 10 -17.85 -6.28 -4.95
CA ASN A 10 -17.51 -6.35 -6.37
C ASN A 10 -18.77 -6.46 -7.19
N PHE A 11 -18.79 -5.84 -8.35
CA PHE A 11 -19.87 -6.01 -9.31
C PHE A 11 -19.33 -6.05 -10.74
N THR A 12 -20.06 -6.72 -11.60
CA THR A 12 -19.87 -6.71 -13.05
C THR A 12 -21.23 -6.58 -13.70
N TYR A 13 -21.39 -5.62 -14.60
CA TYR A 13 -22.61 -5.35 -15.31
C TYR A 13 -22.38 -5.36 -16.83
N ARG A 14 -23.06 -6.26 -17.54
CA ARG A 14 -22.96 -6.47 -18.99
C ARG A 14 -24.33 -6.36 -19.64
N PRO A 15 -24.86 -5.16 -19.85
CA PRO A 15 -26.20 -4.98 -20.45
C PRO A 15 -26.24 -5.42 -21.90
N VAL A 16 -25.12 -5.33 -22.61
CA VAL A 16 -24.98 -5.73 -24.02
C VAL A 16 -23.60 -6.37 -24.25
N LYS A 17 -23.46 -7.11 -25.36
CA LYS A 17 -22.23 -7.88 -25.65
C LYS A 17 -20.98 -7.04 -25.85
N TRP A 18 -21.15 -5.78 -26.24
CA TRP A 18 -20.03 -4.87 -26.53
C TRP A 18 -19.66 -3.95 -25.37
N PHE A 19 -20.43 -3.93 -24.27
CA PHE A 19 -20.19 -3.06 -23.10
C PHE A 19 -20.14 -3.86 -21.80
N GLU A 20 -19.15 -3.57 -20.98
CA GLU A 20 -18.99 -4.13 -19.65
C GLU A 20 -18.52 -3.04 -18.68
N LEU A 21 -19.19 -2.95 -17.55
CA LEU A 21 -18.83 -2.11 -16.41
C LEU A 21 -18.45 -3.02 -15.24
N GLU A 22 -17.30 -2.78 -14.66
CA GLU A 22 -16.81 -3.48 -13.46
C GLU A 22 -16.57 -2.48 -12.36
N GLY A 23 -16.74 -2.90 -11.12
CA GLY A 23 -16.40 -2.07 -9.98
C GLY A 23 -16.05 -2.89 -8.75
N MET A 24 -15.20 -2.29 -7.92
CA MET A 24 -14.80 -2.82 -6.63
C MET A 24 -14.77 -1.68 -5.63
N LEU A 25 -15.23 -1.96 -4.42
CA LEU A 25 -15.09 -1.08 -3.26
C LEU A 25 -14.71 -1.93 -2.06
N SER A 26 -13.62 -1.57 -1.38
CA SER A 26 -13.22 -2.11 -0.10
C SER A 26 -13.13 -0.97 0.91
N VAL A 27 -13.79 -1.11 2.05
CA VAL A 27 -13.76 -0.15 3.15
C VAL A 27 -13.43 -0.90 4.42
N GLY A 28 -12.24 -0.65 4.97
CA GLY A 28 -11.75 -1.28 6.19
C GLY A 28 -11.52 -0.30 7.32
N ASP A 29 -11.25 -0.85 8.49
CA ASP A 29 -10.77 -0.14 9.67
C ASP A 29 -9.69 -1.00 10.35
N TRP A 30 -8.44 -0.54 10.26
CA TRP A 30 -7.28 -1.27 10.76
C TRP A 30 -6.59 -0.47 11.84
N VAL A 31 -6.53 -1.06 13.03
CA VAL A 31 -5.95 -0.46 14.23
C VAL A 31 -5.08 -1.47 14.97
N TRP A 32 -4.08 -0.98 15.65
CA TRP A 32 -3.34 -1.78 16.61
C TRP A 32 -4.26 -2.05 17.81
N ASP A 33 -4.49 -3.31 18.14
CA ASP A 33 -5.41 -3.71 19.22
C ASP A 33 -4.68 -3.97 20.54
N SER A 34 -3.35 -4.03 20.52
CA SER A 34 -2.52 -4.18 21.70
C SER A 34 -1.25 -3.35 21.62
N ASN A 35 -0.71 -3.04 22.80
CA ASN A 35 0.64 -2.51 22.90
C ASN A 35 1.65 -3.62 22.56
N ALA A 36 2.81 -3.24 22.04
CA ALA A 36 3.90 -4.16 21.75
C ALA A 36 5.04 -3.98 22.75
N LYS A 37 5.58 -5.08 23.26
CA LYS A 37 6.80 -5.09 24.04
C LYS A 37 7.89 -5.80 23.26
N GLY A 38 9.02 -5.14 23.07
CA GLY A 38 10.19 -5.70 22.41
C GLY A 38 11.40 -5.70 23.33
N TYR A 39 12.39 -6.54 23.01
CA TYR A 39 13.68 -6.61 23.68
C TYR A 39 14.78 -6.32 22.68
N PHE A 40 15.87 -5.73 23.15
CA PHE A 40 16.98 -5.34 22.30
C PHE A 40 18.03 -6.44 22.22
N TYR A 41 18.48 -6.72 21.00
CA TYR A 41 19.55 -7.66 20.68
C TYR A 41 20.59 -6.95 19.81
N ASN A 42 21.85 -7.37 19.91
CA ASN A 42 22.87 -6.94 18.97
C ASN A 42 22.74 -7.71 17.63
N GLN A 43 23.56 -7.34 16.66
CA GLN A 43 23.58 -8.01 15.35
C GLN A 43 23.98 -9.51 15.39
N ASN A 44 24.57 -9.97 16.48
CA ASN A 44 24.91 -11.38 16.69
C ASN A 44 23.78 -12.15 17.40
N GLY A 45 22.66 -11.49 17.72
CA GLY A 45 21.55 -12.10 18.45
C GLY A 45 21.76 -12.19 19.97
N GLU A 46 22.76 -11.51 20.51
CA GLU A 46 22.98 -11.47 21.96
C GLU A 46 22.10 -10.41 22.61
N PRO A 47 21.45 -10.72 23.74
CA PRO A 47 20.59 -9.77 24.45
C PRO A 47 21.39 -8.57 24.97
N LEU A 48 20.84 -7.38 24.79
CA LEU A 48 21.45 -6.15 25.28
C LEU A 48 20.89 -5.76 26.64
N LYS A 49 21.75 -5.24 27.51
CA LYS A 49 21.40 -4.64 28.80
C LYS A 49 21.07 -3.15 28.64
N ASP A 50 21.68 -2.51 27.68
CA ASP A 50 21.49 -1.09 27.36
C ASP A 50 21.63 -0.85 25.85
N LEU A 51 21.28 0.36 25.39
CA LEU A 51 21.43 0.75 23.97
C LEU A 51 22.88 1.14 23.59
N ARG A 52 23.84 1.04 24.50
CA ARG A 52 25.28 1.29 24.24
C ARG A 52 25.99 0.03 23.75
N GLY A 53 25.28 -1.10 23.72
CA GLY A 53 25.82 -2.37 23.24
C GLY A 53 26.36 -3.29 24.33
N THR A 54 26.12 -2.98 25.61
CA THR A 54 26.48 -3.88 26.72
C THR A 54 25.63 -5.14 26.68
N VAL A 55 26.27 -6.29 26.56
CA VAL A 55 25.57 -7.60 26.55
C VAL A 55 25.03 -7.89 27.95
N ALA A 56 23.80 -8.38 28.03
CA ALA A 56 23.18 -8.80 29.28
C ALA A 56 23.84 -10.10 29.77
N SER A 57 24.13 -10.16 31.08
CA SER A 57 24.85 -11.28 31.68
C SER A 57 23.95 -12.43 32.10
N GLY A 58 22.65 -12.30 31.96
CA GLY A 58 21.66 -13.28 32.39
C GLY A 58 20.69 -13.72 31.30
N ILE A 59 20.25 -14.98 31.37
CA ILE A 59 19.20 -15.53 30.51
C ILE A 59 17.82 -15.04 30.97
N LEU A 60 17.70 -14.44 32.14
CA LEU A 60 16.45 -13.99 32.73
C LEU A 60 16.05 -12.59 32.26
N ALA A 61 14.76 -12.39 32.11
CA ALA A 61 14.14 -11.18 31.54
C ALA A 61 14.50 -9.87 32.26
N ASP A 62 15.00 -9.91 33.47
CA ASP A 62 15.32 -8.72 34.28
C ASP A 62 16.55 -7.97 33.80
N ASP A 63 17.46 -8.63 33.08
CA ASP A 63 18.70 -8.04 32.56
C ASP A 63 18.61 -7.55 31.11
N HIS A 64 17.51 -7.84 30.38
CA HIS A 64 17.35 -7.43 29.01
C HIS A 64 16.78 -6.01 28.93
N ALA A 65 17.39 -5.15 28.13
CA ALA A 65 16.80 -3.89 27.76
C ALA A 65 15.52 -4.12 26.96
N TRP A 66 14.47 -3.44 27.33
CA TRP A 66 13.16 -3.54 26.69
C TRP A 66 12.62 -2.17 26.31
N ALA A 67 11.66 -2.15 25.41
CA ALA A 67 10.79 -1.02 25.15
C ALA A 67 9.35 -1.49 24.97
N VAL A 68 8.42 -0.69 25.44
CA VAL A 68 6.99 -0.87 25.19
C VAL A 68 6.52 0.21 24.24
N LEU A 69 5.88 -0.19 23.16
CA LEU A 69 5.15 0.69 22.24
C LEU A 69 3.69 0.77 22.71
N ASN A 70 3.31 1.92 23.22
CA ASN A 70 1.93 2.21 23.56
C ASN A 70 1.19 2.65 22.29
N GLN A 71 0.77 1.66 21.48
CA GLN A 71 0.19 1.85 20.16
C GLN A 71 -1.27 1.39 20.05
N LYS A 72 -1.87 0.91 21.13
CA LYS A 72 -3.27 0.45 21.12
C LYS A 72 -4.20 1.58 20.66
N GLY A 73 -5.02 1.30 19.63
CA GLY A 73 -5.96 2.26 19.03
C GLY A 73 -5.36 3.09 17.89
N VAL A 74 -4.05 3.09 17.72
CA VAL A 74 -3.38 3.80 16.61
C VAL A 74 -3.70 3.12 15.28
N LYS A 75 -3.89 3.89 14.21
CA LYS A 75 -4.13 3.35 12.86
C LYS A 75 -2.92 2.58 12.34
N VAL A 76 -3.17 1.47 11.67
CA VAL A 76 -2.13 0.72 10.97
C VAL A 76 -1.79 1.47 9.68
N GLY A 77 -0.50 1.78 9.51
CA GLY A 77 0.04 2.45 8.32
C GLY A 77 0.43 1.50 7.19
N GLY A 78 0.95 2.08 6.09
CA GLY A 78 1.51 1.35 4.96
C GLY A 78 0.48 0.68 4.04
N SER A 79 -0.83 0.88 4.27
CA SER A 79 -1.87 0.29 3.42
C SER A 79 -3.17 1.10 3.50
N ALA A 80 -3.79 1.34 2.35
CA ALA A 80 -5.03 2.08 2.25
C ALA A 80 -6.21 1.28 2.82
N GLN A 81 -6.93 1.86 3.78
CA GLN A 81 -8.10 1.25 4.40
C GLN A 81 -9.39 1.46 3.57
N THR A 82 -9.30 2.23 2.52
CA THR A 82 -10.37 2.37 1.53
C THR A 82 -9.75 2.32 0.14
N THR A 83 -10.21 1.38 -0.69
CA THR A 83 -9.82 1.28 -2.09
C THR A 83 -11.06 1.11 -2.95
N GLY A 84 -11.03 1.66 -4.14
CA GLY A 84 -12.10 1.51 -5.10
C GLY A 84 -11.59 1.52 -6.53
N SER A 85 -12.28 0.82 -7.41
CA SER A 85 -12.03 0.88 -8.84
C SER A 85 -13.32 0.82 -9.64
N ILE A 86 -13.31 1.47 -10.79
CA ILE A 86 -14.35 1.37 -11.82
C ILE A 86 -13.66 1.14 -13.14
N GLY A 87 -14.00 0.05 -13.82
CA GLY A 87 -13.50 -0.32 -15.14
C GLY A 87 -14.62 -0.31 -16.18
N ILE A 88 -14.38 0.32 -17.31
CA ILE A 88 -15.26 0.30 -18.48
C ILE A 88 -14.54 -0.43 -19.61
N ASN A 89 -15.17 -1.49 -20.14
CA ASN A 89 -14.67 -2.24 -21.27
C ASN A 89 -15.65 -2.14 -22.44
N ILE A 90 -15.14 -1.74 -23.60
CA ILE A 90 -15.95 -1.58 -24.83
C ILE A 90 -15.35 -2.43 -25.95
N ARG A 91 -16.20 -3.19 -26.64
CA ARG A 91 -15.87 -4.00 -27.81
C ARG A 91 -16.71 -3.55 -29.00
N PRO A 92 -16.39 -2.40 -29.62
CA PRO A 92 -17.26 -1.76 -30.61
C PRO A 92 -17.35 -2.56 -31.93
N LEU A 93 -16.29 -3.29 -32.26
CA LEU A 93 -16.17 -4.10 -33.47
C LEU A 93 -15.41 -5.40 -33.15
N ASP A 94 -15.56 -6.39 -34.02
CA ASP A 94 -14.84 -7.65 -33.90
C ASP A 94 -13.32 -7.41 -33.90
N GLY A 95 -12.65 -8.01 -32.92
CA GLY A 95 -11.21 -7.88 -32.72
C GLY A 95 -10.78 -6.65 -31.95
N PHE A 96 -11.60 -5.60 -31.79
CA PHE A 96 -11.27 -4.41 -31.03
C PHE A 96 -11.79 -4.48 -29.58
N ARG A 97 -10.94 -4.07 -28.64
CA ARG A 97 -11.30 -3.85 -27.24
C ARG A 97 -10.62 -2.59 -26.74
N PHE A 98 -11.37 -1.79 -26.01
CA PHE A 98 -10.89 -0.63 -25.26
C PHE A 98 -11.28 -0.78 -23.79
N GLY A 99 -10.37 -0.42 -22.91
CA GLY A 99 -10.57 -0.38 -21.47
C GLY A 99 -10.18 0.97 -20.90
N LEU A 100 -10.98 1.47 -19.98
CA LEU A 100 -10.65 2.61 -19.14
C LEU A 100 -10.92 2.22 -17.69
N ASP A 101 -9.88 2.23 -16.89
CA ASP A 101 -9.93 1.88 -15.48
C ASP A 101 -9.61 3.09 -14.62
N TRP A 102 -10.45 3.41 -13.66
CA TRP A 102 -10.18 4.35 -12.59
C TRP A 102 -9.93 3.58 -11.31
N VAL A 103 -8.84 3.91 -10.62
CA VAL A 103 -8.47 3.32 -9.33
C VAL A 103 -8.26 4.46 -8.33
N ALA A 104 -8.78 4.30 -7.13
CA ALA A 104 -8.61 5.25 -6.04
C ALA A 104 -8.26 4.56 -4.73
N SER A 105 -7.46 5.25 -3.92
CA SER A 105 -7.11 4.83 -2.57
C SER A 105 -7.21 6.00 -1.60
N GLY A 106 -7.67 5.71 -0.40
CA GLY A 106 -7.83 6.70 0.65
C GLY A 106 -7.81 6.07 2.03
N ARG A 107 -7.84 6.90 3.06
CA ARG A 107 -7.63 6.45 4.44
C ARG A 107 -6.35 5.59 4.54
N ASN A 108 -5.34 5.95 3.73
CA ASN A 108 -3.99 5.46 3.85
C ASN A 108 -3.28 6.28 4.93
N TYR A 109 -2.50 5.63 5.77
CA TYR A 109 -1.77 6.26 6.85
C TYR A 109 -0.28 5.97 6.67
N SER A 110 0.54 6.96 7.00
CA SER A 110 1.99 6.79 7.01
C SER A 110 2.40 5.71 8.01
N ASP A 111 3.49 5.06 7.72
CA ASP A 111 4.10 4.12 8.65
C ASP A 111 5.18 4.80 9.50
N TYR A 112 5.71 4.13 10.48
CA TYR A 112 6.84 4.56 11.28
C TYR A 112 7.89 3.47 11.36
N GLN A 113 9.14 3.88 11.38
CA GLN A 113 10.25 2.95 11.59
C GLN A 113 10.63 2.89 13.05
N VAL A 114 10.70 1.69 13.57
CA VAL A 114 11.26 1.39 14.86
C VAL A 114 12.78 1.36 14.73
N SER A 115 13.46 2.41 15.17
CA SER A 115 14.94 2.46 15.20
C SER A 115 15.46 2.68 16.61
N SER A 116 16.66 2.20 16.90
CA SER A 116 17.28 2.38 18.22
C SER A 116 17.45 3.84 18.64
N SER A 117 17.48 4.78 17.69
CA SER A 117 17.55 6.22 17.98
C SER A 117 16.25 6.79 18.57
N ASN A 118 15.13 6.11 18.42
CA ASN A 118 13.83 6.55 18.92
C ASN A 118 13.51 6.02 20.32
N TYR A 119 14.41 5.18 20.90
CA TYR A 119 14.13 4.47 22.12
C TYR A 119 15.14 4.79 23.21
N SER A 120 14.66 4.80 24.45
CA SER A 120 15.46 4.59 25.62
C SER A 120 15.27 3.18 26.13
N ALA A 121 16.32 2.58 26.69
CA ALA A 121 16.20 1.29 27.33
C ALA A 121 15.21 1.38 28.52
N ASN A 122 14.44 0.31 28.72
CA ASN A 122 13.49 0.16 29.81
C ASN A 122 12.45 1.31 29.87
N SER A 123 11.91 1.66 28.72
CA SER A 123 10.97 2.77 28.60
C SER A 123 9.70 2.40 27.82
N THR A 124 8.67 3.20 28.05
CA THR A 124 7.43 3.17 27.26
C THR A 124 7.41 4.35 26.31
N ILE A 125 7.14 4.10 25.05
CA ILE A 125 7.03 5.08 24.00
C ILE A 125 5.55 5.18 23.59
N ASN A 126 4.97 6.37 23.72
CA ASN A 126 3.66 6.66 23.22
C ASN A 126 3.76 6.87 21.70
N VAL A 127 3.13 5.98 20.96
CA VAL A 127 3.06 6.08 19.51
C VAL A 127 2.02 7.11 19.14
N ALA A 128 2.42 8.11 18.37
CA ALA A 128 1.52 9.15 17.90
C ALA A 128 0.66 8.66 16.73
N ASP A 129 -0.47 9.32 16.48
CA ASP A 129 -1.30 9.03 15.31
C ASP A 129 -0.50 9.28 14.01
N PRO A 130 -0.55 8.35 13.05
CA PRO A 130 0.15 8.49 11.78
C PRO A 130 -0.51 9.56 10.90
N TRP A 131 0.29 10.16 10.02
CA TRP A 131 -0.22 11.09 9.03
C TRP A 131 -1.20 10.40 8.07
N ARG A 132 -2.36 10.98 7.91
CA ARG A 132 -3.32 10.52 6.93
C ARG A 132 -2.95 11.03 5.55
N ILE A 133 -2.46 10.15 4.70
CA ILE A 133 -2.08 10.44 3.33
C ILE A 133 -3.31 10.91 2.54
N PRO A 134 -3.20 11.97 1.73
CA PRO A 134 -4.26 12.42 0.84
C PRO A 134 -4.75 11.32 -0.10
N TRP A 135 -5.98 11.43 -0.59
CA TRP A 135 -6.52 10.50 -1.57
C TRP A 135 -5.65 10.44 -2.83
N GLY A 136 -5.28 9.23 -3.22
CA GLY A 136 -4.63 8.93 -4.49
C GLY A 136 -5.62 8.37 -5.48
N ASN A 137 -5.48 8.74 -6.75
CA ASN A 137 -6.24 8.13 -7.83
C ASN A 137 -5.50 8.21 -9.16
N GLN A 138 -5.80 7.29 -10.05
CA GLN A 138 -5.29 7.32 -11.42
C GLN A 138 -6.30 6.72 -12.39
N PHE A 139 -6.12 7.05 -13.67
CA PHE A 139 -6.84 6.44 -14.78
C PHE A 139 -5.86 5.71 -15.67
N ASP A 140 -6.20 4.49 -16.02
CA ASP A 140 -5.43 3.64 -16.93
C ASP A 140 -6.25 3.37 -18.17
N PHE A 141 -5.61 3.44 -19.33
CA PHE A 141 -6.26 3.17 -20.61
C PHE A 141 -5.60 1.97 -21.27
N SER A 142 -6.43 1.09 -21.84
CA SER A 142 -5.97 -0.05 -22.59
C SER A 142 -6.69 -0.16 -23.94
N ALA A 143 -5.96 -0.61 -24.96
CA ALA A 143 -6.54 -0.91 -26.28
C ALA A 143 -5.93 -2.21 -26.80
N SER A 144 -6.76 -3.04 -27.42
CA SER A 144 -6.28 -4.23 -28.11
C SER A 144 -6.98 -4.44 -29.42
N TYR A 145 -6.22 -4.98 -30.39
CA TYR A 145 -6.72 -5.37 -31.69
C TYR A 145 -6.25 -6.77 -32.07
N SER A 146 -7.19 -7.65 -32.29
CA SER A 146 -6.94 -9.03 -32.75
C SER A 146 -7.25 -9.17 -34.23
N PHE A 147 -6.31 -9.68 -35.01
CA PHE A 147 -6.41 -9.83 -36.45
C PHE A 147 -5.76 -11.13 -36.92
N LYS A 148 -5.96 -11.49 -38.17
CA LYS A 148 -5.31 -12.63 -38.80
C LYS A 148 -4.39 -12.16 -39.92
N ILE A 149 -3.16 -12.67 -39.96
CA ILE A 149 -2.19 -12.48 -41.04
C ILE A 149 -1.77 -13.85 -41.53
N ALA A 150 -1.95 -14.15 -42.82
CA ALA A 150 -1.53 -15.41 -43.44
C ALA A 150 -1.99 -16.66 -42.67
N GLY A 151 -3.21 -16.61 -42.12
CA GLY A 151 -3.77 -17.71 -41.33
C GLY A 151 -3.38 -17.73 -39.84
N VAL A 152 -2.39 -16.96 -39.46
CA VAL A 152 -1.91 -16.84 -38.06
C VAL A 152 -2.68 -15.75 -37.33
N ARG A 153 -3.11 -16.03 -36.10
CA ARG A 153 -3.79 -15.04 -35.26
C ARG A 153 -2.77 -14.17 -34.53
N ALA A 154 -2.90 -12.87 -34.68
CA ALA A 154 -2.09 -11.90 -33.94
C ALA A 154 -2.97 -10.97 -33.10
N THR A 155 -2.46 -10.49 -31.96
CA THR A 155 -3.12 -9.49 -31.11
C THR A 155 -2.10 -8.42 -30.73
N LEU A 156 -2.38 -7.19 -31.07
CA LEU A 156 -1.65 -6.00 -30.65
C LEU A 156 -2.34 -5.43 -29.41
N ASN A 157 -1.60 -5.22 -28.33
CA ASN A 157 -2.09 -4.59 -27.10
C ASN A 157 -1.26 -3.33 -26.83
N GLY A 158 -1.92 -2.25 -26.46
CA GLY A 158 -1.33 -1.02 -25.98
C GLY A 158 -1.93 -0.63 -24.63
N ASN A 159 -1.11 -0.17 -23.69
CA ASN A 159 -1.58 0.31 -22.40
C ASN A 159 -0.89 1.64 -22.08
N ILE A 160 -1.65 2.52 -21.45
CA ILE A 160 -1.19 3.78 -20.87
C ILE A 160 -1.62 3.76 -19.41
N ASN A 161 -0.66 3.61 -18.50
CA ASN A 161 -0.93 3.73 -17.08
C ASN A 161 -0.78 5.19 -16.66
N ASN A 162 -1.61 5.64 -15.75
CA ASN A 162 -1.70 7.01 -15.29
C ASN A 162 -1.91 8.00 -16.47
N LEU A 163 -3.03 7.82 -17.17
CA LEU A 163 -3.39 8.53 -18.39
C LEU A 163 -3.22 10.07 -18.29
N PHE A 164 -3.54 10.64 -17.13
CA PHE A 164 -3.48 12.09 -16.90
C PHE A 164 -2.16 12.55 -16.28
N ASN A 165 -1.18 11.64 -16.08
CA ASN A 165 0.12 11.93 -15.46
C ASN A 165 -0.03 12.62 -14.09
N HIS A 166 -0.96 12.15 -13.28
CA HIS A 166 -1.23 12.67 -11.95
C HIS A 166 -0.30 12.03 -10.91
N TYR A 167 0.44 12.84 -10.15
CA TYR A 167 1.28 12.38 -9.07
C TYR A 167 0.55 12.50 -7.73
N TYR A 168 0.57 11.44 -6.95
CA TYR A 168 0.02 11.41 -5.60
C TYR A 168 0.95 10.64 -4.66
N VAL A 169 0.83 10.89 -3.37
CA VAL A 169 1.61 10.17 -2.37
C VAL A 169 1.03 8.76 -2.19
N MET A 170 1.85 7.75 -2.42
CA MET A 170 1.47 6.34 -2.26
C MET A 170 1.77 5.85 -0.85
N ASP A 171 2.90 6.30 -0.29
CA ASP A 171 3.38 5.87 1.01
C ASP A 171 4.21 6.98 1.66
N ALA A 172 4.27 6.96 2.98
CA ALA A 172 5.03 7.94 3.77
C ALA A 172 5.47 7.37 5.12
N TYR A 173 6.54 7.94 5.67
CA TYR A 173 7.01 7.63 7.01
C TYR A 173 7.04 8.89 7.87
N ASN A 174 6.47 8.81 9.06
CA ASN A 174 6.53 9.85 10.06
C ASN A 174 7.32 9.40 11.30
N ASN A 175 7.66 10.35 12.15
CA ASN A 175 8.28 10.05 13.43
C ASN A 175 7.26 9.35 14.34
N ILE A 176 7.71 8.33 15.05
CA ILE A 176 6.88 7.51 15.93
C ILE A 176 6.25 8.27 17.10
N THR A 177 6.91 9.34 17.58
CA THR A 177 6.51 10.09 18.79
C THR A 177 5.84 11.42 18.50
N THR A 178 5.74 11.82 17.23
CA THR A 178 5.20 13.11 16.83
C THR A 178 3.93 12.91 16.01
N ALA A 179 2.89 13.66 16.34
CA ALA A 179 1.60 13.59 15.64
C ALA A 179 1.76 13.65 14.11
N GLY A 180 1.01 12.83 13.40
CA GLY A 180 1.10 12.63 11.97
C GLY A 180 0.55 13.80 11.18
N GLU A 181 1.30 14.87 11.12
CA GLU A 181 1.07 16.03 10.25
C GLU A 181 2.13 16.05 9.14
N TRP A 182 1.84 16.76 8.07
CA TRP A 182 2.78 16.86 6.95
C TRP A 182 4.19 17.29 7.38
N ASP A 183 4.31 18.26 8.28
CA ASP A 183 5.59 18.79 8.75
C ASP A 183 6.42 17.77 9.54
N ASN A 184 5.79 16.69 10.01
CA ASN A 184 6.44 15.62 10.75
C ASN A 184 6.77 14.40 9.88
N VAL A 185 6.42 14.44 8.59
CA VAL A 185 6.75 13.40 7.62
C VAL A 185 8.18 13.61 7.14
N TYR A 186 9.02 12.61 7.32
CA TYR A 186 10.43 12.70 6.91
C TYR A 186 10.74 12.00 5.59
N ARG A 187 9.81 11.19 5.08
CA ARG A 187 9.95 10.51 3.79
C ARG A 187 8.59 10.29 3.15
N VAL A 188 8.49 10.56 1.87
CA VAL A 188 7.31 10.29 1.05
C VAL A 188 7.72 9.57 -0.23
N PHE A 189 6.81 8.71 -0.71
CA PHE A 189 6.94 8.01 -1.97
C PHE A 189 5.75 8.39 -2.85
N TYR A 190 6.05 8.90 -4.03
CA TYR A 190 5.05 9.28 -5.01
C TYR A 190 4.73 8.14 -5.96
N SER A 191 3.53 8.19 -6.54
CA SER A 191 3.16 7.33 -7.64
C SER A 191 4.08 7.53 -8.83
N PHE A 192 4.18 6.51 -9.69
CA PHE A 192 4.84 6.66 -10.97
C PHE A 192 4.04 7.61 -11.86
N GLY A 193 4.75 8.40 -12.65
CA GLY A 193 4.16 9.16 -13.74
C GLY A 193 3.58 8.25 -14.82
N ARG A 194 3.09 8.84 -15.88
CA ARG A 194 2.53 8.10 -17.01
C ARG A 194 3.54 7.18 -17.66
N THR A 195 3.12 5.93 -17.87
CA THR A 195 3.92 4.91 -18.55
C THR A 195 3.17 4.31 -19.72
N TYR A 196 3.89 3.78 -20.70
CA TYR A 196 3.33 3.18 -21.91
C TYR A 196 3.88 1.77 -22.08
N SER A 197 3.05 0.87 -22.57
CA SER A 197 3.51 -0.44 -23.02
C SER A 197 2.80 -0.87 -24.30
N VAL A 198 3.54 -1.55 -25.17
CA VAL A 198 3.00 -2.17 -26.39
C VAL A 198 3.46 -3.62 -26.44
N ARG A 199 2.54 -4.53 -26.74
CA ARG A 199 2.81 -5.95 -26.87
C ARG A 199 2.16 -6.52 -28.12
N LEU A 200 2.92 -7.24 -28.93
CA LEU A 200 2.41 -8.08 -30.01
C LEU A 200 2.45 -9.55 -29.55
N LYS A 201 1.29 -10.23 -29.59
CA LYS A 201 1.18 -11.68 -29.37
C LYS A 201 0.82 -12.36 -30.68
N VAL A 202 1.58 -13.36 -31.06
CA VAL A 202 1.36 -14.18 -32.27
C VAL A 202 1.11 -15.62 -31.83
N ASN A 203 0.02 -16.24 -32.32
CA ASN A 203 -0.32 -17.63 -32.02
C ASN A 203 -0.24 -18.42 -33.34
N PHE A 204 0.73 -19.32 -33.40
CA PHE A 204 0.98 -20.25 -34.52
C PHE A 204 0.12 -21.48 -34.41
#